data_549d6f274380bc924592c2d14825aa38
#
_entry.id   549d6f274380bc924592c2d14825aa38
#
_cell.length_a   1.000
_cell.length_b   1.000
_cell.length_c   1.000
_cell.angle_alpha   90.00
_cell.angle_beta   90.00
_cell.angle_gamma   90.00
#
_symmetry.space_group_name_H-M   'P 1'
#
loop_
_entity.id
_entity.type
_entity.pdbx_description
1 polymer ?
#
loop_
_entity_poly.entity_id
_entity_poly.type
_entity_poly.pdbx_seq_one_letter_code
_entity_poly.pdbx_strand_id
1 'polypeptide(L)'
;MANLGTTFDATGIEPTQTLEVLPPGKYPAQIVNSDLRLTKDGMGQYLFLEIDVLEGPYQGRKLFDRLNLVNANTQTVEIAQRSLSAICHATGRLQVQDSEELHLIPFMAVVQVQPPKNGYGESNKVRYQPLERPAPAPQPQRPAAPTPAVASAPAPRPATGGFASAPWKRSA
;
A
#
# COMPACT_ATOMS: atom_id res chain seq x y z
N MET A 1 -37.82 34.26 -5.69
CA MET A 1 -36.75 34.48 -6.68
C MET A 1 -35.52 34.93 -5.93
N ALA A 2 -34.41 34.23 -6.06
CA ALA A 2 -33.15 34.59 -5.41
C ALA A 2 -32.35 35.49 -6.33
N ASN A 3 -31.99 36.69 -5.86
CA ASN A 3 -31.10 37.59 -6.55
C ASN A 3 -29.68 37.30 -6.11
N LEU A 4 -28.76 37.03 -7.07
CA LEU A 4 -27.36 36.74 -6.78
C LEU A 4 -26.55 37.98 -6.35
N GLY A 5 -27.14 39.16 -6.36
CA GLY A 5 -26.52 40.41 -5.93
C GLY A 5 -25.46 40.96 -6.90
N THR A 6 -24.85 40.12 -7.69
CA THR A 6 -23.85 40.44 -8.72
C THR A 6 -24.06 39.59 -9.95
N THR A 7 -23.59 40.08 -11.10
CA THR A 7 -23.59 39.28 -12.35
C THR A 7 -22.57 38.15 -12.19
N PHE A 8 -23.04 36.89 -12.21
CA PHE A 8 -22.16 35.73 -12.25
C PHE A 8 -21.73 35.48 -13.69
N ASP A 9 -20.42 35.55 -13.92
CA ASP A 9 -19.83 35.24 -15.23
C ASP A 9 -19.32 33.80 -15.23
N ALA A 10 -19.99 32.94 -15.98
CA ALA A 10 -19.65 31.51 -16.10
C ALA A 10 -18.60 31.24 -17.22
N THR A 11 -18.18 32.26 -18.00
CA THR A 11 -17.28 32.05 -19.14
C THR A 11 -15.86 31.66 -18.71
N GLY A 12 -15.44 32.06 -17.50
CA GLY A 12 -14.13 31.73 -16.94
C GLY A 12 -14.11 30.54 -16.00
N ILE A 13 -15.26 29.88 -15.78
CA ILE A 13 -15.40 28.78 -14.82
C ILE A 13 -15.86 27.53 -15.59
N GLU A 14 -15.02 26.48 -15.54
CA GLU A 14 -15.42 25.21 -16.12
C GLU A 14 -16.64 24.64 -15.37
N PRO A 15 -17.70 24.22 -16.10
CA PRO A 15 -18.83 23.59 -15.47
C PRO A 15 -18.41 22.28 -14.79
N THR A 16 -19.01 21.96 -13.66
CA THR A 16 -18.78 20.69 -12.97
C THR A 16 -18.97 19.54 -13.96
N GLN A 17 -17.86 18.87 -14.28
CA GLN A 17 -17.91 17.71 -15.16
C GLN A 17 -18.71 16.62 -14.46
N THR A 18 -19.67 16.06 -15.17
CA THR A 18 -20.35 14.84 -14.70
C THR A 18 -19.28 13.77 -14.51
N LEU A 19 -19.22 13.19 -13.33
CA LEU A 19 -18.27 12.11 -13.02
C LEU A 19 -18.65 10.88 -13.86
N GLU A 20 -18.18 10.84 -15.10
CA GLU A 20 -18.33 9.65 -15.92
C GLU A 20 -17.60 8.47 -15.26
N VAL A 21 -18.21 7.30 -15.35
CA VAL A 21 -17.63 6.06 -14.85
C VAL A 21 -16.35 5.77 -15.63
N LEU A 22 -15.24 5.52 -14.94
CA LEU A 22 -14.01 5.13 -15.61
C LEU A 22 -14.19 3.78 -16.32
N PRO A 23 -13.66 3.62 -17.53
CA PRO A 23 -13.66 2.34 -18.23
C PRO A 23 -12.96 1.26 -17.38
N PRO A 24 -13.34 0.00 -17.54
CA PRO A 24 -12.65 -1.08 -16.86
C PRO A 24 -11.19 -1.15 -17.31
N GLY A 25 -10.28 -1.21 -16.35
CA GLY A 25 -8.84 -1.20 -16.65
C GLY A 25 -7.97 -1.21 -15.40
N LYS A 26 -6.67 -1.17 -15.61
CA LYS A 26 -5.67 -1.03 -14.56
C LYS A 26 -5.09 0.38 -14.59
N TYR A 27 -5.14 1.06 -13.49
CA TYR A 27 -4.69 2.44 -13.36
C TYR A 27 -3.73 2.58 -12.17
N PRO A 28 -2.53 3.13 -12.37
CA PRO A 28 -1.71 3.57 -11.25
C PRO A 28 -2.45 4.63 -10.45
N ALA A 29 -2.61 4.43 -9.17
CA ALA A 29 -3.41 5.30 -8.31
C ALA A 29 -2.83 5.40 -6.90
N GLN A 30 -3.28 6.38 -6.14
CA GLN A 30 -2.93 6.55 -4.73
C GLN A 30 -4.17 7.01 -3.94
N ILE A 31 -4.20 6.69 -2.66
CA ILE A 31 -5.21 7.24 -1.75
C ILE A 31 -4.75 8.65 -1.36
N VAL A 32 -5.63 9.62 -1.54
CA VAL A 32 -5.33 11.03 -1.19
C VAL A 32 -6.11 11.51 0.01
N ASN A 33 -7.22 10.85 0.31
CA ASN A 33 -8.04 11.18 1.46
C ASN A 33 -8.78 9.94 1.97
N SER A 34 -8.98 9.87 3.28
CA SER A 34 -9.79 8.85 3.92
C SER A 34 -10.55 9.43 5.11
N ASP A 35 -11.76 8.96 5.32
CA ASP A 35 -12.63 9.45 6.36
C ASP A 35 -13.52 8.33 6.90
N LEU A 36 -13.66 8.24 8.21
CA LEU A 36 -14.52 7.26 8.86
C LEU A 36 -15.90 7.88 9.10
N ARG A 37 -16.90 7.38 8.41
CA ARG A 37 -18.26 7.91 8.43
C ARG A 37 -19.27 6.91 8.98
N LEU A 38 -20.30 7.45 9.63
CA LEU A 38 -21.45 6.66 10.05
C LEU A 38 -22.37 6.35 8.85
N THR A 39 -23.02 5.20 8.88
CA THR A 39 -24.09 4.87 7.94
C THR A 39 -25.32 5.75 8.20
N LYS A 40 -26.24 5.87 7.23
CA LYS A 40 -27.44 6.71 7.34
C LYS A 40 -28.33 6.33 8.52
N ASP A 41 -28.36 5.06 8.89
CA ASP A 41 -29.07 4.50 10.02
C ASP A 41 -28.33 4.66 11.36
N GLY A 42 -27.08 5.16 11.34
CA GLY A 42 -26.25 5.37 12.52
C GLY A 42 -25.76 4.08 13.19
N MET A 43 -26.14 2.91 12.66
CA MET A 43 -25.81 1.61 13.27
C MET A 43 -24.50 1.00 12.76
N GLY A 44 -23.90 1.57 11.72
CA GLY A 44 -22.67 1.09 11.11
C GLY A 44 -21.68 2.21 10.86
N GLN A 45 -20.44 1.78 10.51
CA GLN A 45 -19.38 2.69 10.11
C GLN A 45 -18.71 2.17 8.84
N TYR A 46 -18.36 3.08 7.96
CA TYR A 46 -17.61 2.78 6.77
C TYR A 46 -16.42 3.73 6.61
N LEU A 47 -15.33 3.19 6.12
CA LEU A 47 -14.18 3.96 5.69
C LEU A 47 -14.44 4.43 4.26
N PHE A 48 -14.51 5.74 4.09
CA PHE A 48 -14.60 6.38 2.79
C PHE A 48 -13.19 6.67 2.29
N LEU A 49 -12.89 6.23 1.09
CA LEU A 49 -11.59 6.41 0.44
C LEU A 49 -11.77 7.25 -0.81
N GLU A 50 -10.91 8.26 -0.95
CA GLU A 50 -10.74 9.05 -2.15
C GLU A 50 -9.41 8.70 -2.79
N ILE A 51 -9.45 8.28 -4.05
CA ILE A 51 -8.32 7.71 -4.77
C ILE A 51 -8.11 8.54 -6.02
N ASP A 52 -6.88 9.00 -6.23
CA ASP A 52 -6.48 9.72 -7.45
C ASP A 52 -5.76 8.80 -8.42
N VAL A 53 -6.12 8.88 -9.69
CA VAL A 53 -5.40 8.23 -10.78
C VAL A 53 -4.15 9.04 -11.10
N LEU A 54 -2.97 8.39 -11.02
CA LEU A 54 -1.68 9.06 -11.17
C LEU A 54 -1.24 9.22 -12.62
N GLU A 55 -1.57 8.27 -13.47
CA GLU A 55 -1.04 8.20 -14.84
C GLU A 55 -2.09 7.74 -15.84
N GLY A 56 -1.84 8.04 -17.11
CA GLY A 56 -2.66 7.62 -18.24
C GLY A 56 -3.67 8.66 -18.69
N PRO A 57 -4.60 8.30 -19.60
CA PRO A 57 -5.57 9.24 -20.18
C PRO A 57 -6.58 9.78 -19.15
N TYR A 58 -6.64 9.16 -17.97
CA TYR A 58 -7.55 9.53 -16.87
C TYR A 58 -6.79 10.06 -15.66
N GLN A 59 -5.58 10.57 -15.85
CA GLN A 59 -4.79 11.20 -14.79
C GLN A 59 -5.59 12.32 -14.10
N GLY A 60 -5.54 12.38 -12.77
CA GLY A 60 -6.28 13.36 -11.96
C GLY A 60 -7.76 13.03 -11.77
N ARG A 61 -8.27 11.94 -12.36
CA ARG A 61 -9.63 11.47 -12.08
C ARG A 61 -9.69 10.84 -10.69
N LYS A 62 -10.76 11.15 -9.98
CA LYS A 62 -11.01 10.63 -8.64
C LYS A 62 -11.89 9.40 -8.70
N LEU A 63 -11.53 8.40 -7.92
CA LEU A 63 -12.30 7.22 -7.63
C LEU A 63 -12.68 7.22 -6.16
N PHE A 64 -13.86 6.72 -5.87
CA PHE A 64 -14.37 6.66 -4.51
C PHE A 64 -14.69 5.21 -4.15
N ASP A 65 -14.25 4.77 -2.98
CA ASP A 65 -14.61 3.46 -2.45
C ASP A 65 -15.13 3.58 -1.02
N ARG A 66 -15.95 2.60 -0.60
CA ARG A 66 -16.58 2.56 0.72
C ARG A 66 -16.42 1.18 1.31
N LEU A 67 -15.67 1.09 2.38
CA LEU A 67 -15.41 -0.14 3.10
C LEU A 67 -16.23 -0.16 4.39
N ASN A 68 -17.28 -0.96 4.45
CA ASN A 68 -18.15 -1.06 5.63
C ASN A 68 -17.46 -1.86 6.73
N LEU A 69 -16.77 -1.18 7.64
CA LEU A 69 -15.99 -1.80 8.71
C LEU A 69 -16.88 -2.27 9.87
N VAL A 70 -17.98 -1.58 10.11
CA VAL A 70 -19.00 -1.95 11.10
C VAL A 70 -20.36 -2.00 10.42
N ASN A 71 -20.98 -3.17 10.42
CA ASN A 71 -22.30 -3.37 9.83
C ASN A 71 -23.00 -4.58 10.48
N ALA A 72 -24.31 -4.57 10.54
CA ALA A 72 -25.09 -5.71 11.02
C ALA A 72 -24.92 -6.96 10.15
N ASN A 73 -24.61 -6.78 8.86
CA ASN A 73 -24.31 -7.87 7.95
C ASN A 73 -22.81 -8.21 7.99
N THR A 74 -22.49 -9.34 8.63
CA THR A 74 -21.10 -9.85 8.78
C THR A 74 -20.40 -10.08 7.44
N GLN A 75 -21.13 -10.54 6.42
CA GLN A 75 -20.56 -10.75 5.08
C GLN A 75 -20.04 -9.42 4.47
N THR A 76 -20.76 -8.34 4.70
CA THR A 76 -20.36 -7.00 4.25
C THR A 76 -19.07 -6.56 4.93
N VAL A 77 -18.93 -6.83 6.23
CA VAL A 77 -17.72 -6.54 7.01
C VAL A 77 -16.53 -7.37 6.52
N GLU A 78 -16.74 -8.66 6.26
CA GLU A 78 -15.68 -9.51 5.72
C GLU A 78 -15.17 -9.01 4.36
N ILE A 79 -16.06 -8.59 3.47
CA ILE A 79 -15.68 -8.03 2.16
C ILE A 79 -14.83 -6.76 2.37
N ALA A 80 -15.25 -5.88 3.29
CA ALA A 80 -14.52 -4.66 3.61
C ALA A 80 -13.13 -4.97 4.18
N GLN A 81 -13.03 -5.91 5.11
CA GLN A 81 -11.75 -6.34 5.69
C GLN A 81 -10.82 -6.94 4.64
N ARG A 82 -11.34 -7.75 3.71
CA ARG A 82 -10.55 -8.28 2.58
C ARG A 82 -10.05 -7.17 1.66
N SER A 83 -10.90 -6.17 1.40
CA SER A 83 -10.50 -5.01 0.59
C SER A 83 -9.43 -4.18 1.30
N LEU A 84 -9.59 -3.92 2.60
CA LEU A 84 -8.58 -3.23 3.39
C LEU A 84 -7.25 -4.00 3.44
N SER A 85 -7.31 -5.32 3.63
CA SER A 85 -6.13 -6.18 3.55
C SER A 85 -5.44 -6.08 2.18
N ALA A 86 -6.22 -6.06 1.09
CA ALA A 86 -5.66 -5.88 -0.25
C ALA A 86 -4.98 -4.53 -0.43
N ILE A 87 -5.50 -3.45 0.17
CA ILE A 87 -4.85 -2.13 0.19
C ILE A 87 -3.52 -2.21 0.96
N CYS A 88 -3.52 -2.81 2.15
CA CYS A 88 -2.32 -2.99 2.95
C CYS A 88 -1.22 -3.75 2.20
N HIS A 89 -1.59 -4.83 1.52
CA HIS A 89 -0.66 -5.58 0.67
C HIS A 89 -0.19 -4.76 -0.54
N ALA A 90 -1.08 -4.01 -1.18
CA ALA A 90 -0.76 -3.19 -2.34
C ALA A 90 0.19 -2.04 -2.00
N THR A 91 0.05 -1.45 -0.83
CA THR A 91 0.90 -0.36 -0.32
C THR A 91 2.14 -0.85 0.43
N GLY A 92 2.23 -2.15 0.74
CA GLY A 92 3.32 -2.72 1.54
C GLY A 92 3.26 -2.38 3.05
N ARG A 93 2.11 -1.86 3.52
CA ARG A 93 1.86 -1.53 4.92
C ARG A 93 0.97 -2.58 5.56
N LEU A 94 1.57 -3.65 6.09
CA LEU A 94 0.81 -4.78 6.65
C LEU A 94 0.21 -4.52 8.03
N GLN A 95 0.72 -3.54 8.76
CA GLN A 95 0.21 -3.11 10.05
C GLN A 95 -0.08 -1.62 9.97
N VAL A 96 -1.33 -1.24 10.14
CA VAL A 96 -1.82 0.12 9.99
C VAL A 96 -2.73 0.42 11.17
N GLN A 97 -2.44 1.48 11.89
CA GLN A 97 -3.29 1.98 12.98
C GLN A 97 -4.19 3.10 12.48
N ASP A 98 -3.69 3.90 11.56
CA ASP A 98 -4.41 5.01 10.95
C ASP A 98 -4.47 4.86 9.43
N SER A 99 -5.61 5.20 8.84
CA SER A 99 -5.79 5.16 7.39
C SER A 99 -4.89 6.16 6.65
N GLU A 100 -4.42 7.21 7.31
CA GLU A 100 -3.47 8.16 6.75
C GLU A 100 -2.13 7.51 6.37
N GLU A 101 -1.74 6.44 7.05
CA GLU A 101 -0.51 5.69 6.73
C GLU A 101 -0.54 5.04 5.33
N LEU A 102 -1.73 4.92 4.74
CA LEU A 102 -1.95 4.38 3.40
C LEU A 102 -1.96 5.46 2.32
N HIS A 103 -1.94 6.75 2.73
CA HIS A 103 -2.01 7.86 1.79
C HIS A 103 -0.71 8.03 1.02
N LEU A 104 -0.85 8.55 -0.21
CA LEU A 104 0.25 8.92 -1.10
C LEU A 104 1.21 7.76 -1.45
N ILE A 105 0.80 6.52 -1.20
CA ILE A 105 1.54 5.33 -1.62
C ILE A 105 0.93 4.82 -2.92
N PRO A 106 1.71 4.76 -4.01
CA PRO A 106 1.21 4.29 -5.30
C PRO A 106 0.89 2.79 -5.27
N PHE A 107 -0.24 2.44 -5.85
CA PHE A 107 -0.67 1.06 -6.07
C PHE A 107 -1.38 0.94 -7.42
N MET A 108 -1.67 -0.29 -7.85
CA MET A 108 -2.45 -0.55 -9.05
C MET A 108 -3.93 -0.71 -8.69
N ALA A 109 -4.75 0.24 -9.13
CA ALA A 109 -6.20 0.17 -9.04
C ALA A 109 -6.76 -0.59 -10.24
N VAL A 110 -7.38 -1.73 -10.01
CA VAL A 110 -8.11 -2.48 -11.04
C VAL A 110 -9.57 -2.06 -10.97
N VAL A 111 -9.99 -1.26 -11.93
CA VAL A 111 -11.33 -0.68 -12.01
C VAL A 111 -12.23 -1.60 -12.81
N GLN A 112 -13.41 -1.89 -12.29
CA GLN A 112 -14.50 -2.59 -12.95
C GLN A 112 -15.77 -1.75 -12.91
N VAL A 113 -16.51 -1.72 -13.98
CA VAL A 113 -17.82 -1.06 -14.02
C VAL A 113 -18.87 -2.02 -13.49
N GLN A 114 -19.63 -1.57 -12.50
CA GLN A 114 -20.80 -2.28 -12.02
C GLN A 114 -22.04 -1.73 -12.70
N PRO A 115 -22.94 -2.62 -13.15
CA PRO A 115 -24.19 -2.19 -13.73
C PRO A 115 -25.06 -1.44 -12.71
N PRO A 116 -26.00 -0.62 -13.18
CA PRO A 116 -26.92 0.11 -12.32
C PRO A 116 -27.64 -0.83 -11.37
N LYS A 117 -27.67 -0.48 -10.07
CA LYS A 117 -28.33 -1.27 -9.04
C LYS A 117 -29.11 -0.35 -8.09
N ASN A 118 -30.32 -0.75 -7.73
CA ASN A 118 -31.15 -0.05 -6.74
C ASN A 118 -31.41 1.44 -7.05
N GLY A 119 -31.61 1.81 -8.33
CA GLY A 119 -31.88 3.20 -8.72
C GLY A 119 -30.64 4.11 -8.79
N TYR A 120 -29.46 3.57 -8.52
CA TYR A 120 -28.19 4.25 -8.73
C TYR A 120 -27.65 3.88 -10.11
N GLY A 121 -27.04 4.87 -10.80
CA GLY A 121 -26.39 4.65 -12.09
C GLY A 121 -25.20 3.67 -12.02
N GLU A 122 -24.52 3.51 -13.13
CA GLU A 122 -23.26 2.74 -13.17
C GLU A 122 -22.25 3.28 -12.16
N SER A 123 -21.48 2.39 -11.56
CA SER A 123 -20.47 2.77 -10.57
C SER A 123 -19.17 2.00 -10.78
N ASN A 124 -18.07 2.59 -10.36
CA ASN A 124 -16.78 1.95 -10.38
C ASN A 124 -16.58 1.11 -9.11
N LYS A 125 -16.15 -0.12 -9.30
CA LYS A 125 -15.61 -0.96 -8.24
C LYS A 125 -14.11 -1.05 -8.38
N VAL A 126 -13.39 -0.73 -7.32
CA VAL A 126 -11.93 -0.76 -7.29
C VAL A 126 -11.46 -2.05 -6.62
N ARG A 127 -10.45 -2.69 -7.20
CA ARG A 127 -9.66 -3.74 -6.57
C ARG A 127 -8.23 -3.28 -6.49
N TYR A 128 -7.56 -3.62 -5.43
CA TYR A 128 -6.22 -3.16 -5.11
C TYR A 128 -5.20 -4.24 -5.41
N GLN A 129 -4.15 -3.89 -6.13
CA GLN A 129 -3.02 -4.76 -6.43
C GLN A 129 -1.72 -4.00 -6.16
N PRO A 130 -0.64 -4.67 -5.77
CA PRO A 130 0.67 -4.05 -5.72
C PRO A 130 1.01 -3.43 -7.07
N LEU A 131 1.62 -2.25 -7.06
CA LEU A 131 2.19 -1.70 -8.28
C LEU A 131 3.33 -2.62 -8.70
N GLU A 132 3.15 -3.37 -9.78
CA GLU A 132 4.24 -4.10 -10.42
C GLU A 132 5.24 -3.07 -10.94
N ARG A 133 6.16 -2.68 -10.07
CA ARG A 133 7.36 -2.02 -10.54
C ARG A 133 8.09 -3.08 -11.36
N PRO A 134 8.39 -2.87 -12.66
CA PRO A 134 9.23 -3.81 -13.39
C PRO A 134 10.46 -4.06 -12.51
N ALA A 135 10.67 -5.32 -12.15
CA ALA A 135 11.82 -5.71 -11.34
C ALA A 135 13.03 -5.02 -11.94
N PRO A 136 13.84 -4.29 -11.17
CA PRO A 136 15.07 -3.72 -11.70
C PRO A 136 15.79 -4.88 -12.39
N ALA A 137 16.08 -4.72 -13.69
CA ALA A 137 16.77 -5.72 -14.48
C ALA A 137 17.90 -6.26 -13.61
N PRO A 138 18.09 -7.59 -13.52
CA PRO A 138 19.12 -8.15 -12.66
C PRO A 138 20.43 -7.42 -12.98
N GLN A 139 20.88 -6.62 -12.04
CA GLN A 139 22.17 -5.96 -12.20
C GLN A 139 23.17 -7.09 -12.43
N PRO A 140 23.98 -7.02 -13.50
CA PRO A 140 25.02 -8.01 -13.70
C PRO A 140 25.81 -8.06 -12.39
N GLN A 141 25.73 -9.21 -11.71
CA GLN A 141 26.49 -9.44 -10.49
C GLN A 141 27.94 -9.16 -10.85
N ARG A 142 28.46 -8.07 -10.34
CA ARG A 142 29.90 -7.80 -10.43
C ARG A 142 30.59 -9.06 -9.93
N PRO A 143 31.48 -9.69 -10.75
CA PRO A 143 32.18 -10.86 -10.28
C PRO A 143 32.79 -10.52 -8.91
N ALA A 144 32.50 -11.32 -7.91
CA ALA A 144 33.14 -11.17 -6.62
C ALA A 144 34.65 -11.15 -6.84
N ALA A 145 35.30 -10.06 -6.45
CA ALA A 145 36.75 -9.98 -6.47
C ALA A 145 37.29 -11.19 -5.70
N PRO A 146 38.29 -11.90 -6.22
CA PRO A 146 38.86 -13.05 -5.53
C PRO A 146 39.33 -12.57 -4.15
N THR A 147 38.77 -13.17 -3.11
CA THR A 147 39.25 -13.00 -1.74
C THR A 147 40.73 -13.35 -1.73
N PRO A 148 41.63 -12.47 -1.24
CA PRO A 148 43.03 -12.84 -1.12
C PRO A 148 43.13 -14.06 -0.19
N ALA A 149 43.70 -15.13 -0.71
CA ALA A 149 44.02 -16.33 0.05
C ALA A 149 44.80 -15.94 1.28
N VAL A 150 44.22 -16.19 2.45
CA VAL A 150 44.92 -16.08 3.72
C VAL A 150 46.05 -17.13 3.67
N ALA A 151 47.31 -16.66 3.56
CA ALA A 151 48.47 -17.50 3.59
C ALA A 151 48.46 -18.32 4.88
N SER A 152 48.47 -19.63 4.71
CA SER A 152 48.58 -20.59 5.79
C SER A 152 49.84 -20.27 6.61
N ALA A 153 49.67 -19.90 7.86
CA ALA A 153 50.76 -19.83 8.80
C ALA A 153 51.35 -21.23 8.99
N PRO A 154 52.69 -21.38 8.99
CA PRO A 154 53.36 -22.68 9.19
C PRO A 154 53.11 -23.17 10.62
N ALA A 155 52.81 -24.45 10.76
CA ALA A 155 52.62 -25.14 12.02
C ALA A 155 53.86 -25.02 12.93
N PRO A 156 53.65 -24.81 14.25
CA PRO A 156 54.78 -24.86 15.17
C PRO A 156 55.29 -26.30 15.33
N ARG A 157 56.63 -26.46 15.18
CA ARG A 157 57.33 -27.71 15.45
C ARG A 157 57.21 -28.11 16.92
N PRO A 158 57.15 -29.41 17.25
CA PRO A 158 57.17 -29.87 18.62
C PRO A 158 58.57 -29.69 19.20
N ALA A 159 58.65 -28.96 20.27
CA ALA A 159 59.85 -28.93 21.09
C ALA A 159 59.89 -30.16 21.99
N THR A 160 60.85 -31.01 21.73
CA THR A 160 61.26 -32.10 22.60
C THR A 160 62.08 -31.56 23.78
N GLY A 161 61.78 -32.03 24.94
CA GLY A 161 62.75 -32.18 25.97
C GLY A 161 62.64 -31.33 27.21
N GLY A 162 62.58 -32.00 28.34
CA GLY A 162 63.15 -31.51 29.57
C GLY A 162 62.30 -31.62 30.80
N PHE A 163 62.28 -32.78 31.37
CA PHE A 163 62.29 -33.10 32.79
C PHE A 163 62.28 -31.96 33.82
N ALA A 164 61.43 -32.04 34.80
CA ALA A 164 61.77 -32.25 36.19
C ALA A 164 60.66 -31.73 37.15
N SER A 165 60.20 -32.69 37.88
CA SER A 165 59.92 -32.71 39.32
C SER A 165 58.96 -31.70 39.94
N ALA A 166 58.00 -32.34 40.51
CA ALA A 166 57.16 -31.95 41.61
C ALA A 166 57.97 -31.50 42.89
N PRO A 167 57.40 -31.26 44.02
CA PRO A 167 56.02 -31.10 44.49
C PRO A 167 55.88 -29.96 45.52
N TRP A 168 54.76 -29.94 46.30
CA TRP A 168 54.58 -29.46 47.67
C TRP A 168 53.44 -28.51 47.85
N LYS A 169 52.43 -29.03 48.46
CA LYS A 169 51.90 -28.95 49.84
C LYS A 169 51.19 -27.64 50.23
N ARG A 170 49.92 -27.86 50.52
CA ARG A 170 49.20 -27.74 51.80
C ARG A 170 49.12 -26.38 52.50
N SER A 171 47.84 -26.14 52.80
CA SER A 171 47.28 -25.67 54.10
C SER A 171 47.18 -24.15 54.21
N ALA A 172 46.05 -23.62 54.50
CA ALA A 172 45.05 -23.73 55.53
C ALA A 172 43.79 -23.07 55.07
#